data_6c7e5c4e2b84b3ef3f44865a46f92e0d
#
_entry.id   6c7e5c4e2b84b3ef3f44865a46f92e0d
#
_cell.length_a   1.000
_cell.length_b   1.000
_cell.length_c   1.000
_cell.angle_alpha   90.00
_cell.angle_beta   90.00
_cell.angle_gamma   90.00
#
_symmetry.space_group_name_H-M   'P 1'
#
loop_
_entity.id
_entity.type
_entity.pdbx_description
1 polymer ?
#
loop_
_entity_poly.entity_id
_entity_poly.type
_entity_poly.pdbx_seq_one_letter_code
_entity_poly.pdbx_strand_id
1 'polypeptide(L)' 'MKQAKNPTYRQRKLISKVGLEVTHWQVVSEDKNFLVIKQRETGEIKRLEKL' A
#
# COMPACT_ATOMS: atom_id res chain seq x y z
N MET A 1 13.14 -13.51 0.63
CA MET A 1 13.07 -12.05 0.60
C MET A 1 11.72 -11.62 0.05
N LYS A 2 11.03 -10.78 0.78
CA LYS A 2 9.71 -10.33 0.33
C LYS A 2 9.84 -9.18 -0.67
N GLN A 3 9.14 -9.31 -1.78
CA GLN A 3 9.09 -8.26 -2.77
C GLN A 3 7.76 -7.54 -2.68
N ALA A 4 7.79 -6.23 -2.87
CA ALA A 4 6.57 -5.45 -2.92
C ALA A 4 5.76 -5.85 -4.15
N LYS A 5 4.45 -5.99 -3.97
CA LYS A 5 3.56 -6.43 -5.03
C LYS A 5 2.58 -5.33 -5.41
N ASN A 6 2.03 -5.43 -6.62
CA ASN A 6 0.99 -4.51 -7.02
C ASN A 6 -0.25 -4.73 -6.15
N PRO A 7 -0.92 -3.65 -5.74
CA PRO A 7 -2.09 -3.78 -4.88
C PRO A 7 -3.26 -4.45 -5.59
N THR A 8 -4.04 -5.20 -4.82
CA THR A 8 -5.29 -5.75 -5.32
C THR A 8 -6.33 -4.64 -5.41
N TYR A 9 -7.51 -4.98 -5.97
CA TYR A 9 -8.58 -4.00 -6.12
C TYR A 9 -8.94 -3.34 -4.78
N ARG A 10 -9.10 -4.16 -3.73
CA ARG A 10 -9.45 -3.62 -2.41
C ARG A 10 -8.36 -2.74 -1.84
N GLN A 11 -7.11 -3.15 -2.04
CA GLN A 11 -5.97 -2.39 -1.56
C GLN A 11 -5.85 -1.07 -2.30
N ARG A 12 -6.10 -1.08 -3.61
CA ARG A 12 -6.07 0.16 -4.39
C ARG A 12 -7.14 1.14 -3.94
N LYS A 13 -8.32 0.64 -3.60
CA LYS A 13 -9.37 1.50 -3.08
C LYS A 13 -8.95 2.17 -1.78
N LEU A 14 -8.28 1.42 -0.92
CA LEU A 14 -7.82 1.95 0.35
C LEU A 14 -6.75 3.03 0.15
N ILE A 15 -5.79 2.77 -0.74
CA ILE A 15 -4.74 3.73 -1.04
C ILE A 15 -5.32 5.00 -1.63
N SER A 16 -6.26 4.87 -2.54
CA SER A 16 -6.92 6.02 -3.16
C SER A 16 -7.73 6.81 -2.14
N LYS A 17 -8.37 6.11 -1.21
CA LYS A 17 -9.20 6.74 -0.19
C LYS A 17 -8.41 7.71 0.68
N VAL A 18 -7.15 7.39 0.95
CA VAL A 18 -6.31 8.27 1.76
C VAL A 18 -5.58 9.32 0.93
N GLY A 19 -5.91 9.42 -0.35
CA GLY A 19 -5.37 10.47 -1.20
C GLY A 19 -4.02 10.16 -1.82
N LEU A 20 -3.62 8.89 -1.87
CA LEU A 20 -2.35 8.50 -2.46
C LEU A 20 -2.54 7.98 -3.87
N GLU A 21 -1.50 8.11 -4.70
CA GLU A 21 -1.52 7.66 -6.08
C GLU A 21 -1.19 6.18 -6.14
N VAL A 22 -2.18 5.35 -6.46
CA VAL A 22 -2.00 3.89 -6.43
C VAL A 22 -0.89 3.41 -7.34
N THR A 23 -0.62 4.13 -8.44
CA THR A 23 0.41 3.72 -9.38
C THR A 23 1.82 3.90 -8.82
N HIS A 24 1.97 4.71 -7.78
CA HIS A 24 3.27 4.99 -7.17
C HIS A 24 3.53 4.14 -5.93
N TRP A 25 2.58 3.30 -5.54
CA TRP A 25 2.69 2.53 -4.31
C TRP A 25 2.56 1.05 -4.57
N GLN A 26 3.31 0.27 -3.79
CA GLN A 26 3.24 -1.18 -3.84
C GLN A 26 2.96 -1.70 -2.44
N VAL A 27 2.35 -2.88 -2.37
CA VAL A 27 2.01 -3.49 -1.08
C VAL A 27 3.20 -4.31 -0.60
N VAL A 28 3.68 -3.97 0.59
CA VAL A 28 4.76 -4.70 1.23
C VAL A 28 4.21 -5.84 2.08
N SER A 29 3.19 -5.50 2.87
CA SER A 29 2.55 -6.52 3.69
C SER A 29 1.15 -6.05 4.03
N GLU A 30 0.32 -6.99 4.48
CA GLU A 30 -1.05 -6.68 4.86
C GLU A 30 -1.38 -7.37 6.15
N ASP A 31 -1.89 -6.60 7.09
CA ASP A 31 -2.32 -7.11 8.36
C ASP A 31 -3.84 -7.05 8.45
N LYS A 32 -4.38 -7.60 9.52
CA LYS A 32 -5.81 -7.59 9.75
C LYS A 32 -6.37 -6.16 9.83
N ASN A 33 -5.61 -5.27 10.44
CA ASN A 33 -6.05 -3.90 10.68
C ASN A 33 -5.28 -2.86 9.89
N PHE A 34 -4.20 -3.25 9.23
CA PHE A 34 -3.31 -2.31 8.57
C PHE A 34 -2.86 -2.83 7.23
N LEU A 35 -2.58 -1.91 6.34
CA LEU A 35 -1.96 -2.18 5.06
C LEU A 35 -0.65 -1.42 4.99
N VAL A 36 0.45 -2.13 4.79
CA VAL A 36 1.77 -1.51 4.70
C VAL A 36 2.15 -1.39 3.23
N ILE A 37 2.41 -0.17 2.81
CA ILE A 37 2.75 0.12 1.42
C ILE A 37 4.11 0.82 1.34
N LYS A 38 4.70 0.74 0.14
CA LYS A 38 6.01 1.30 -0.11
C LYS A 38 5.96 2.16 -1.36
N GLN A 39 6.52 3.35 -1.29
CA GLN A 39 6.64 4.25 -2.42
C GLN A 39 7.68 3.70 -3.39
N ARG A 40 7.30 3.56 -4.67
CA ARG A 40 8.15 2.91 -5.67
C ARG A 40 9.44 3.68 -5.94
N GLU A 41 9.36 5.00 -5.92
CA GLU A 41 10.49 5.85 -6.28
C GLU A 41 11.41 6.12 -5.11
N THR A 42 10.86 6.43 -3.95
CA THR A 42 11.65 6.83 -2.79
C THR A 42 11.88 5.71 -1.80
N GLY A 43 11.06 4.66 -1.85
CA GLY A 43 11.16 3.58 -0.88
C GLY A 43 10.50 3.89 0.45
N GLU A 44 9.76 4.99 0.50
CA GLU A 44 9.08 5.38 1.74
C GLU A 44 8.02 4.36 2.13
N ILE A 45 7.95 4.02 3.40
CA ILE A 45 6.99 3.05 3.93
C ILE A 45 5.88 3.80 4.66
N LYS A 46 4.65 3.42 4.35
CA LYS A 46 3.48 3.95 5.05
C LYS A 46 2.59 2.82 5.51
N ARG A 47 1.96 3.02 6.65
CA ARG A 47 1.02 2.05 7.20
C ARG A 47 -0.37 2.69 7.22
N LEU A 48 -1.31 2.05 6.55
CA LEU A 48 -2.68 2.55 6.43
C LEU A 48 -3.63 1.70 7.28
N GLU A 49 -4.55 2.36 7.96
CA GLU A 49 -5.61 1.66 8.67
C GLU A 49 -6.66 1.18 7.68
N LYS A 50 -7.13 -0.05 7.88
CA LYS A 50 -8.08 -0.66 6.95
C LYS A 50 -9.54 -0.34 7.27
N LEU A 51 -9.80 0.40 8.29
CA LEU A 51 -11.18 0.78 8.65
C LEU A 51 -11.81 1.77 7.71
#